data_771a5086f388e2a4a23c0429f843430d
#
_entry.id   771a5086f388e2a4a23c0429f843430d
#
_cell.length_a   1.000
_cell.length_b   1.000
_cell.length_c   1.000
_cell.angle_alpha   90.00
_cell.angle_beta   90.00
_cell.angle_gamma   90.00
#
_symmetry.space_group_name_H-M   'P 1'
#
loop_
_entity.id
_entity.type
_entity.pdbx_description
1 polymer ?
#
loop_
_entity_poly.entity_id
_entity_poly.type
_entity_poly.pdbx_seq_one_letter_code
_entity_poly.pdbx_strand_id
1 'polypeptide(L)'
;MKNKITPEEYSSILTSIKLDNIFLSDGNVKVFECVSEGGSINLNFKDKYSFSESESNACFIASFKFDGIIGEQENAEKLFTISGEFKVRYSKLKEVTITKDFFDVFKEISLSVFIWPYF
;
A
#
# COMPACT_ATOMS: atom_id res chain seq x y z
N MET A 1 15.96 1.80 -11.00
CA MET A 1 16.40 0.52 -10.45
C MET A 1 15.95 -0.63 -11.34
N LYS A 2 16.86 -1.51 -11.66
CA LYS A 2 16.50 -2.65 -12.51
C LYS A 2 15.99 -3.80 -11.67
N ASN A 3 14.80 -4.29 -12.02
CA ASN A 3 14.26 -5.50 -11.42
C ASN A 3 15.02 -6.70 -11.97
N LYS A 4 15.34 -7.64 -11.10
CA LYS A 4 16.09 -8.84 -11.47
C LYS A 4 15.23 -9.96 -12.02
N ILE A 5 13.90 -9.77 -11.98
CA ILE A 5 12.97 -10.79 -12.45
C ILE A 5 12.70 -10.63 -13.94
N THR A 6 12.69 -11.73 -14.67
CA THR A 6 12.33 -11.73 -16.09
C THR A 6 10.82 -11.67 -16.26
N PRO A 7 10.31 -11.20 -17.42
CA PRO A 7 8.87 -11.23 -17.68
C PRO A 7 8.27 -12.63 -17.59
N GLU A 8 9.01 -13.66 -17.98
CA GLU A 8 8.56 -15.05 -17.90
C GLU A 8 8.42 -15.51 -16.45
N GLU A 9 9.39 -15.18 -15.60
CA GLU A 9 9.35 -15.51 -14.18
C GLU A 9 8.20 -14.78 -13.50
N TYR A 10 8.02 -13.50 -13.79
CA TYR A 10 6.93 -12.70 -13.25
C TYR A 10 5.58 -13.31 -13.62
N SER A 11 5.39 -13.62 -14.89
CA SER A 11 4.14 -14.22 -15.38
C SER A 11 3.90 -15.59 -14.77
N SER A 12 4.94 -16.39 -14.59
CA SER A 12 4.85 -17.72 -13.98
C SER A 12 4.34 -17.64 -12.55
N ILE A 13 4.87 -16.69 -11.76
CA ILE A 13 4.41 -16.50 -10.39
C ILE A 13 2.99 -15.94 -10.38
N LEU A 14 2.72 -14.94 -11.20
CA LEU A 14 1.42 -14.28 -11.26
C LEU A 14 0.30 -15.27 -11.60
N THR A 15 0.53 -16.19 -12.53
CA THR A 15 -0.46 -17.19 -12.90
C THR A 15 -0.60 -18.33 -11.90
N SER A 16 0.31 -18.40 -10.94
CA SER A 16 0.29 -19.42 -9.89
C SER A 16 -0.49 -19.01 -8.65
N ILE A 17 -0.99 -17.78 -8.61
CA ILE A 17 -1.73 -17.24 -7.48
C ILE A 17 -3.09 -16.77 -7.95
N LYS A 18 -4.07 -16.83 -7.05
CA LYS A 18 -5.44 -16.40 -7.31
C LYS A 18 -5.88 -15.44 -6.22
N LEU A 19 -6.40 -14.30 -6.61
CA LEU A 19 -6.93 -13.32 -5.66
C LEU A 19 -8.14 -13.88 -4.94
N ASP A 20 -8.08 -13.91 -3.62
CA ASP A 20 -9.19 -14.34 -2.77
C ASP A 20 -10.00 -13.14 -2.28
N ASN A 21 -9.35 -12.19 -1.63
CA ASN A 21 -10.04 -10.99 -1.17
C ASN A 21 -9.09 -9.84 -0.91
N ILE A 22 -9.70 -8.66 -0.84
CA ILE A 22 -9.04 -7.42 -0.44
C ILE A 22 -9.90 -6.85 0.68
N PHE A 23 -9.27 -6.48 1.79
CA PHE A 23 -10.02 -5.89 2.88
C PHE A 23 -9.18 -4.86 3.64
N LEU A 24 -9.88 -3.90 4.24
CA LEU A 24 -9.28 -2.93 5.13
C LEU A 24 -9.08 -3.60 6.49
N SER A 25 -7.82 -3.77 6.88
CA SER A 25 -7.49 -4.42 8.15
C SER A 25 -7.35 -3.41 9.29
N ASP A 26 -7.09 -2.15 8.96
CA ASP A 26 -6.98 -1.08 9.94
C ASP A 26 -7.28 0.24 9.26
N GLY A 27 -7.93 1.14 9.98
CA GLY A 27 -8.24 2.46 9.46
C GLY A 27 -8.37 3.45 10.60
N ASN A 28 -7.88 4.66 10.37
CA ASN A 28 -7.91 5.71 11.38
C ASN A 28 -8.03 7.08 10.72
N VAL A 29 -8.91 7.91 11.28
CA VAL A 29 -9.05 9.30 10.86
C VAL A 29 -8.98 10.16 12.11
N LYS A 30 -8.05 11.11 12.12
CA LYS A 30 -7.92 12.10 13.18
C LYS A 30 -8.04 13.50 12.61
N VAL A 31 -8.85 14.30 13.22
CA VAL A 31 -8.97 15.72 12.89
C VAL A 31 -8.42 16.50 14.07
N PHE A 32 -7.52 17.42 13.79
CA PHE A 32 -6.87 18.22 14.83
C PHE A 32 -7.47 19.60 14.86
N GLU A 33 -7.59 20.13 16.07
CA GLU A 33 -7.96 21.53 16.27
C GLU A 33 -6.79 22.41 15.84
N CYS A 34 -7.07 23.37 14.98
CA CYS A 34 -6.03 24.21 14.41
C CYS A 34 -6.36 25.67 14.66
N VAL A 35 -5.37 26.43 15.16
CA VAL A 35 -5.57 27.85 15.46
C VAL A 35 -5.17 28.77 14.31
N SER A 36 -4.48 28.25 13.32
CA SER A 36 -4.09 29.03 12.14
C SER A 36 -5.27 29.25 11.22
N GLU A 37 -5.45 30.47 10.77
CA GLU A 37 -6.50 30.82 9.80
C GLU A 37 -5.88 31.14 8.46
N GLY A 38 -6.41 30.51 7.42
CA GLY A 38 -5.93 30.72 6.06
C GLY A 38 -4.60 30.03 5.77
N GLY A 39 -4.07 30.31 4.61
CA GLY A 39 -2.84 29.71 4.14
C GLY A 39 -3.09 28.50 3.25
N SER A 40 -2.03 27.97 2.69
CA SER A 40 -2.09 26.81 1.81
C SER A 40 -2.10 25.53 2.62
N ILE A 41 -2.92 24.58 2.17
CA ILE A 41 -2.96 23.23 2.73
C ILE A 41 -2.05 22.35 1.90
N ASN A 42 -1.09 21.71 2.55
CA ASN A 42 -0.20 20.75 1.92
C ASN A 42 -0.61 19.34 2.32
N LEU A 43 -0.63 18.45 1.35
CA LEU A 43 -0.93 17.05 1.59
C LEU A 43 0.35 16.25 1.52
N ASN A 44 0.68 15.55 2.59
CA ASN A 44 1.78 14.61 2.62
C ASN A 44 1.21 13.21 2.51
N PHE A 45 1.70 12.45 1.56
CA PHE A 45 1.29 11.08 1.35
C PHE A 45 2.47 10.16 1.57
N LYS A 46 2.24 9.12 2.35
CA LYS A 46 3.23 8.06 2.54
C LYS A 46 2.56 6.72 2.31
N ASP A 47 3.29 5.82 1.67
CA ASP A 47 2.83 4.46 1.49
C ASP A 47 3.95 3.48 1.86
N LYS A 48 3.53 2.31 2.26
CA LYS A 48 4.47 1.26 2.65
C LYS A 48 3.85 -0.08 2.30
N TYR A 49 4.68 -0.97 1.76
CA TYR A 49 4.23 -2.27 1.28
C TYR A 49 5.09 -3.37 1.89
N SER A 50 4.44 -4.48 2.20
CA SER A 50 5.13 -5.68 2.67
C SER A 50 4.34 -6.91 2.23
N PHE A 51 4.91 -8.08 2.40
CA PHE A 51 4.21 -9.32 2.12
C PHE A 51 4.66 -10.42 3.05
N SER A 52 3.77 -11.40 3.22
CA SER A 52 4.08 -12.64 3.90
C SER A 52 3.50 -13.79 3.10
N GLU A 53 4.07 -14.97 3.24
CA GLU A 53 3.56 -16.13 2.54
C GLU A 53 3.65 -17.40 3.39
N SER A 54 2.79 -18.34 3.06
CA SER A 54 2.81 -19.70 3.59
C SER A 54 2.80 -20.66 2.42
N GLU A 55 2.71 -21.96 2.69
CA GLU A 55 2.70 -22.96 1.63
C GLU A 55 1.53 -22.80 0.66
N SER A 56 0.37 -22.36 1.15
CA SER A 56 -0.85 -22.29 0.34
C SER A 56 -1.36 -20.89 0.09
N ASN A 57 -0.80 -19.87 0.75
CA ASN A 57 -1.32 -18.52 0.68
C ASN A 57 -0.22 -17.48 0.59
N ALA A 58 -0.55 -16.34 0.02
CA ALA A 58 0.29 -15.14 0.05
C ALA A 58 -0.57 -13.96 0.46
N CYS A 59 -0.04 -13.10 1.31
CA CYS A 59 -0.74 -11.92 1.77
C CYS A 59 0.13 -10.69 1.51
N PHE A 60 -0.40 -9.75 0.76
CA PHE A 60 0.27 -8.47 0.51
C PHE A 60 -0.38 -7.40 1.38
N ILE A 61 0.43 -6.59 2.00
CA ILE A 61 -0.02 -5.57 2.94
C ILE A 61 0.39 -4.22 2.40
N ALA A 62 -0.57 -3.30 2.29
CA ALA A 62 -0.32 -1.93 1.86
C ALA A 62 -0.84 -0.98 2.93
N SER A 63 0.03 -0.10 3.40
CA SER A 63 -0.30 0.91 4.39
C SER A 63 -0.19 2.28 3.76
N PHE A 64 -1.19 3.12 3.99
CA PHE A 64 -1.25 4.47 3.46
C PHE A 64 -1.48 5.47 4.58
N LYS A 65 -0.86 6.62 4.45
CA LYS A 65 -1.05 7.72 5.39
C LYS A 65 -1.09 9.03 4.64
N PHE A 66 -2.15 9.80 4.86
CA PHE A 66 -2.29 11.17 4.39
C PHE A 66 -2.29 12.10 5.59
N ASP A 67 -1.45 13.13 5.53
CA ASP A 67 -1.48 14.23 6.48
C ASP A 67 -1.84 15.51 5.75
N GLY A 68 -2.83 16.21 6.23
CA GLY A 68 -3.13 17.57 5.79
C GLY A 68 -2.46 18.55 6.74
N ILE A 69 -1.62 19.42 6.20
CA ILE A 69 -0.81 20.36 6.98
C ILE A 69 -1.10 21.77 6.50
N ILE A 70 -1.36 22.68 7.42
CA ILE A 70 -1.56 24.09 7.13
C ILE A 70 -0.43 24.90 7.75
N GLY A 71 0.02 25.95 7.03
CA GLY A 71 1.06 26.86 7.51
C GLY A 71 2.41 26.57 6.90
N GLU A 72 3.38 27.37 7.29
CA GLU A 72 4.76 27.23 6.86
C GLU A 72 5.50 26.22 7.71
N GLN A 73 6.63 25.72 7.19
CA GLN A 73 7.39 24.64 7.82
C GLN A 73 7.64 24.79 9.32
N GLU A 74 7.98 25.98 9.77
CA GLU A 74 8.28 26.21 11.18
C GLU A 74 7.03 26.29 12.06
N ASN A 75 5.93 26.71 11.47
CA ASN A 75 4.65 26.88 12.17
C ASN A 75 3.56 25.98 11.61
N ALA A 76 3.95 24.90 10.94
CA ALA A 76 3.01 24.00 10.33
C ALA A 76 2.19 23.25 11.40
N GLU A 77 0.89 23.21 11.19
CA GLU A 77 -0.03 22.49 12.05
C GLU A 77 -0.72 21.40 11.26
N LYS A 78 -0.91 20.24 11.87
CA LYS A 78 -1.67 19.18 11.24
C LYS A 78 -3.15 19.49 11.36
N LEU A 79 -3.85 19.44 10.24
CA LEU A 79 -5.31 19.53 10.20
C LEU A 79 -5.95 18.17 10.38
N PHE A 80 -5.41 17.16 9.73
CA PHE A 80 -5.95 15.82 9.81
C PHE A 80 -4.90 14.79 9.44
N THR A 81 -5.14 13.57 9.87
CA THR A 81 -4.38 12.40 9.46
C THR A 81 -5.38 11.30 9.09
N ILE A 82 -5.22 10.73 7.91
CA ILE A 82 -5.99 9.58 7.47
C ILE A 82 -5.00 8.47 7.19
N SER A 83 -5.17 7.34 7.85
CA SER A 83 -4.33 6.18 7.62
C SER A 83 -5.16 4.94 7.41
N GLY A 84 -4.63 4.01 6.65
CA GLY A 84 -5.30 2.75 6.38
C GLY A 84 -4.30 1.67 6.04
N GLU A 85 -4.64 0.44 6.41
CA GLU A 85 -3.88 -0.73 6.04
C GLU A 85 -4.82 -1.69 5.35
N PHE A 86 -4.44 -2.09 4.14
CA PHE A 86 -5.17 -3.07 3.35
C PHE A 86 -4.38 -4.35 3.27
N LYS A 87 -5.10 -5.46 3.32
CA LYS A 87 -4.54 -6.78 3.09
C LYS A 87 -5.15 -7.36 1.84
N VAL A 88 -4.30 -7.85 0.95
CA VAL A 88 -4.70 -8.49 -0.29
C VAL A 88 -4.26 -9.94 -0.21
N ARG A 89 -5.22 -10.83 -0.13
CA ARG A 89 -4.96 -12.26 0.05
C ARG A 89 -5.07 -13.01 -1.27
N TYR A 90 -4.08 -13.87 -1.49
CA TYR A 90 -4.05 -14.77 -2.63
C TYR A 90 -3.90 -16.20 -2.16
N SER A 91 -4.55 -17.12 -2.89
CA SER A 91 -4.30 -18.55 -2.74
C SER A 91 -3.28 -18.98 -3.78
N LYS A 92 -2.40 -19.88 -3.40
CA LYS A 92 -1.45 -20.49 -4.34
C LYS A 92 -2.12 -21.66 -5.04
N LEU A 93 -2.16 -21.61 -6.38
CA LEU A 93 -2.74 -22.67 -7.21
C LEU A 93 -1.79 -23.84 -7.36
N LYS A 94 -0.50 -23.59 -7.18
CA LYS A 94 0.56 -24.59 -7.20
C LYS A 94 1.70 -24.10 -6.30
N GLU A 95 2.63 -24.99 -6.00
CA GLU A 95 3.78 -24.63 -5.22
C GLU A 95 4.60 -23.53 -5.92
N VAL A 96 4.74 -22.40 -5.27
CA VAL A 96 5.45 -21.23 -5.79
C VAL A 96 5.93 -20.38 -4.64
N THR A 97 7.11 -19.78 -4.82
CA THR A 97 7.66 -18.84 -3.83
C THR A 97 7.54 -17.42 -4.35
N ILE A 98 7.00 -16.55 -3.51
CA ILE A 98 6.93 -15.12 -3.82
C ILE A 98 8.29 -14.52 -3.50
N THR A 99 9.04 -14.17 -4.53
CA THR A 99 10.35 -13.57 -4.34
C THR A 99 10.22 -12.07 -4.09
N LYS A 100 11.26 -11.48 -3.51
CA LYS A 100 11.30 -10.04 -3.32
C LYS A 100 11.28 -9.31 -4.66
N ASP A 101 11.97 -9.84 -5.66
CA ASP A 101 11.98 -9.24 -6.99
C ASP A 101 10.59 -9.24 -7.62
N PHE A 102 9.82 -10.32 -7.45
CA PHE A 102 8.43 -10.35 -7.88
C PHE A 102 7.61 -9.29 -7.14
N PHE A 103 7.76 -9.22 -5.82
CA PHE A 103 7.00 -8.28 -5.01
C PHE A 103 7.30 -6.83 -5.39
N ASP A 104 8.55 -6.50 -5.65
CA ASP A 104 8.95 -5.15 -6.04
C ASP A 104 8.25 -4.69 -7.33
N VAL A 105 8.10 -5.58 -8.29
CA VAL A 105 7.36 -5.28 -9.52
C VAL A 105 5.86 -5.28 -9.27
N PHE A 106 5.37 -6.26 -8.53
CA PHE A 106 3.94 -6.44 -8.27
C PHE A 106 3.33 -5.25 -7.53
N LYS A 107 4.03 -4.72 -6.52
CA LYS A 107 3.52 -3.58 -5.76
C LYS A 107 3.37 -2.32 -6.62
N GLU A 108 4.24 -2.14 -7.60
CA GLU A 108 4.19 -0.98 -8.49
C GLU A 108 3.12 -1.12 -9.56
N ILE A 109 2.95 -2.31 -10.12
CA ILE A 109 2.06 -2.53 -11.27
C ILE A 109 0.65 -2.87 -10.83
N SER A 110 0.49 -3.77 -9.88
CA SER A 110 -0.81 -4.36 -9.57
C SER A 110 -1.36 -3.96 -8.22
N LEU A 111 -0.54 -3.99 -7.18
CA LEU A 111 -1.02 -3.83 -5.82
C LEU A 111 -1.64 -2.44 -5.58
N SER A 112 -0.97 -1.40 -5.99
CA SER A 112 -1.49 -0.04 -5.81
C SER A 112 -2.76 0.18 -6.63
N VAL A 113 -2.86 -0.39 -7.83
CA VAL A 113 -4.05 -0.30 -8.66
C VAL A 113 -5.25 -0.97 -8.00
N PHE A 114 -5.03 -2.12 -7.37
CA PHE A 114 -6.11 -2.85 -6.70
C PHE A 114 -6.62 -2.11 -5.46
N ILE A 115 -5.76 -1.41 -4.77
CA ILE A 115 -6.09 -0.80 -3.48
C ILE A 115 -6.68 0.60 -3.62
N TRP A 116 -6.22 1.39 -4.58
CA TRP A 116 -6.69 2.76 -4.75
C TRP A 116 -8.20 2.92 -4.77
N PRO A 117 -8.99 2.06 -5.45
CA PRO A 117 -10.44 2.20 -5.44
C PRO A 117 -11.06 2.09 -4.06
N TYR A 118 -10.37 1.49 -3.10
CA TYR A 118 -10.87 1.29 -1.75
C TYR A 118 -10.35 2.30 -0.73
N PHE A 119 -9.33 3.02 -1.11
CA PHE A 119 -8.74 4.04 -0.25
C PHE A 119 -9.37 5.41 -0.46
#